data_3c880dd0cc103e68274894d9d2658617
#
_entry.id   3c880dd0cc103e68274894d9d2658617
#
_cell.length_a   1.000
_cell.length_b   1.000
_cell.length_c   1.000
_cell.angle_alpha   90.00
_cell.angle_beta   90.00
_cell.angle_gamma   90.00
#
_symmetry.space_group_name_H-M   'P 1'
#
loop_
_entity.id
_entity.type
_entity.pdbx_description
1 polymer ?
#
loop_
_entity_poly.entity_id
_entity_poly.type
_entity_poly.pdbx_seq_one_letter_code
_entity_poly.pdbx_strand_id
1 'polypeptide(L)'
;MHYMNRTSEYSLTIVVPVFNEEDSILDLEKALSGFLPHSKVPACVLFVDDGSKDGSLRLIQEVCSRDKDFFYISFKKNSGLSAAIKA
;
A
#
# COMPACT_ATOMS: atom_id res chain seq x y z
N MET A 1 13.85 -5.53 -11.36
CA MET A 1 12.74 -4.91 -10.62
C MET A 1 12.56 -5.57 -9.27
N HIS A 2 13.17 -5.00 -8.28
CA HIS A 2 13.23 -5.64 -6.96
C HIS A 2 11.90 -5.57 -6.22
N TYR A 3 11.09 -4.57 -6.53
CA TYR A 3 9.80 -4.42 -5.93
C TYR A 3 8.93 -5.65 -6.14
N MET A 4 8.87 -6.13 -7.37
CA MET A 4 8.06 -7.31 -7.70
C MET A 4 8.60 -8.56 -7.04
N ASN A 5 9.93 -8.66 -6.91
CA ASN A 5 10.53 -9.82 -6.25
C ASN A 5 10.14 -9.88 -4.77
N ARG A 6 10.03 -8.72 -4.13
CA ARG A 6 9.63 -8.70 -2.72
C ARG A 6 8.20 -9.16 -2.53
N THR A 7 7.29 -8.71 -3.40
CA THR A 7 5.90 -9.12 -3.27
C THR A 7 5.72 -10.59 -3.60
N SER A 8 6.61 -11.17 -4.41
CA SER A 8 6.51 -12.60 -4.74
C SER A 8 6.86 -13.50 -3.57
N GLU A 9 7.41 -12.97 -2.48
CA GLU A 9 7.64 -13.73 -1.25
C GLU A 9 6.37 -14.00 -0.48
N TYR A 10 5.26 -13.38 -0.87
CA TYR A 10 3.98 -13.50 -0.18
C TYR A 10 3.02 -14.35 -0.97
N SER A 11 2.19 -15.09 -0.24
CA SER A 11 1.15 -15.92 -0.87
C SER A 11 -0.17 -15.18 -1.02
N LEU A 12 -0.35 -14.09 -0.29
CA LEU A 12 -1.58 -13.32 -0.31
C LEU A 12 -1.25 -11.83 -0.34
N THR A 13 -1.85 -11.12 -1.29
CA THR A 13 -1.72 -9.67 -1.35
C THR A 13 -3.11 -9.06 -1.16
N ILE A 14 -3.24 -8.23 -0.12
CA ILE A 14 -4.48 -7.50 0.14
C ILE A 14 -4.36 -6.16 -0.58
N VAL A 15 -5.18 -5.98 -1.60
CA VAL A 15 -5.16 -4.75 -2.40
C VAL A 15 -6.16 -3.76 -1.81
N VAL A 16 -5.70 -2.58 -1.48
CA VAL A 16 -6.53 -1.53 -0.88
C VAL A 16 -6.52 -0.31 -1.82
N PRO A 17 -7.62 -0.09 -2.55
CA PRO A 17 -7.71 1.11 -3.38
C PRO A 17 -7.90 2.34 -2.50
N VAL A 18 -7.21 3.43 -2.87
CA VAL A 18 -7.22 4.65 -2.08
C VAL A 18 -7.46 5.85 -3.00
N PHE A 19 -8.42 6.69 -2.63
CA PHE A 19 -8.62 7.96 -3.31
C PHE A 19 -9.17 8.96 -2.29
N ASN A 20 -8.33 9.95 -1.91
CA ASN A 20 -8.70 10.99 -0.93
C ASN A 20 -9.23 10.37 0.37
N GLU A 21 -8.46 9.46 0.94
CA GLU A 21 -8.83 8.72 2.14
C GLU A 21 -7.91 9.02 3.31
N GLU A 22 -7.36 10.24 3.40
CA GLU A 22 -6.34 10.52 4.42
C GLU A 22 -6.84 10.24 5.83
N ASP A 23 -8.13 10.43 6.09
CA ASP A 23 -8.67 10.22 7.43
C ASP A 23 -8.74 8.73 7.82
N SER A 24 -8.60 7.83 6.86
CA SER A 24 -8.75 6.39 7.07
C SER A 24 -7.45 5.62 7.03
N ILE A 25 -6.37 6.20 6.50
CA ILE A 25 -5.15 5.46 6.22
C ILE A 25 -4.54 4.85 7.48
N LEU A 26 -4.43 5.63 8.56
CA LEU A 26 -3.81 5.12 9.77
C LEU A 26 -4.68 4.07 10.45
N ASP A 27 -6.00 4.21 10.37
CA ASP A 27 -6.91 3.19 10.89
C ASP A 27 -6.79 1.90 10.09
N LEU A 28 -6.65 2.01 8.77
CA LEU A 28 -6.44 0.84 7.93
C LEU A 28 -5.12 0.15 8.25
N GLU A 29 -4.06 0.92 8.44
CA GLU A 29 -2.78 0.34 8.84
C GLU A 29 -2.93 -0.45 10.13
N LYS A 30 -3.59 0.14 11.12
CA LYS A 30 -3.74 -0.50 12.41
C LYS A 30 -4.52 -1.80 12.30
N ALA A 31 -5.63 -1.78 11.57
CA ALA A 31 -6.46 -2.96 11.39
C ALA A 31 -5.74 -4.05 10.63
N LEU A 32 -5.04 -3.70 9.56
CA LEU A 32 -4.36 -4.68 8.73
C LEU A 32 -3.11 -5.22 9.39
N SER A 33 -2.34 -4.38 10.09
CA SER A 33 -1.17 -4.88 10.80
C SER A 33 -1.57 -5.79 11.97
N GLY A 34 -2.77 -5.60 12.51
CA GLY A 34 -3.30 -6.54 13.50
C GLY A 34 -3.71 -7.87 12.89
N PHE A 35 -4.13 -7.87 11.63
CA PHE A 35 -4.53 -9.09 10.93
C PHE A 35 -3.33 -9.91 10.43
N LEU A 36 -2.31 -9.24 9.89
CA LEU A 36 -1.23 -9.94 9.19
C LEU A 36 -0.56 -11.05 10.00
N PRO A 37 -0.28 -10.86 11.30
CA PRO A 37 0.33 -11.94 12.08
C PRO A 37 -0.55 -13.17 12.22
N HIS A 38 -1.86 -13.02 12.04
CA HIS A 38 -2.80 -14.12 12.18
C HIS A 38 -3.08 -14.83 10.85
N SER A 39 -2.51 -14.35 9.76
CA SER A 39 -2.67 -14.99 8.47
C SER A 39 -1.93 -16.32 8.47
N LYS A 40 -2.58 -17.35 7.93
CA LYS A 40 -1.97 -18.69 7.84
C LYS A 40 -0.91 -18.78 6.75
N VAL A 41 -0.84 -17.79 5.89
CA VAL A 41 0.15 -17.74 4.81
C VAL A 41 0.81 -16.36 4.85
N PRO A 42 2.02 -16.24 4.29
CA PRO A 42 2.66 -14.94 4.21
C PRO A 42 1.78 -13.97 3.43
N ALA A 43 1.47 -12.84 4.03
CA ALA A 43 0.56 -11.85 3.45
C ALA A 43 1.16 -10.46 3.50
N CYS A 44 0.79 -9.64 2.53
CA CYS A 44 1.19 -8.23 2.49
C CYS A 44 0.02 -7.36 2.08
N VAL A 45 0.19 -6.05 2.24
CA VAL A 45 -0.81 -5.06 1.86
C VAL A 45 -0.24 -4.22 0.72
N LEU A 46 -1.06 -3.97 -0.29
CA LEU A 46 -0.70 -3.11 -1.40
C LEU A 46 -1.74 -2.00 -1.50
N PHE A 47 -1.34 -0.79 -1.13
CA PHE A 47 -2.18 0.38 -1.36
C PHE A 47 -2.06 0.80 -2.82
N VAL A 48 -3.20 1.06 -3.45
CA VAL A 48 -3.22 1.57 -4.81
C VAL A 48 -3.85 2.96 -4.77
N ASP A 49 -3.00 3.99 -4.82
CA ASP A 49 -3.46 5.36 -4.76
C ASP A 49 -3.80 5.85 -6.16
N ASP A 50 -5.04 6.22 -6.35
CA ASP A 50 -5.57 6.62 -7.66
C ASP A 50 -5.57 8.15 -7.81
N GLY A 51 -4.41 8.75 -7.58
CA GLY A 51 -4.26 10.19 -7.80
C GLY A 51 -4.87 11.05 -6.72
N SER A 52 -4.76 10.64 -5.45
CA SER A 52 -5.27 11.44 -4.33
C SER A 52 -4.66 12.83 -4.32
N LYS A 53 -5.49 13.82 -4.00
CA LYS A 53 -5.08 15.22 -3.90
C LYS A 53 -4.90 15.67 -2.45
N ASP A 54 -5.32 14.86 -1.50
CA ASP A 54 -5.16 15.16 -0.08
C ASP A 54 -3.87 14.54 0.45
N GLY A 55 -3.75 14.31 1.75
CA GLY A 55 -2.57 13.73 2.37
C GLY A 55 -2.49 12.22 2.30
N SER A 56 -3.38 11.55 1.54
CA SER A 56 -3.39 10.10 1.49
C SER A 56 -2.06 9.50 1.05
N LEU A 57 -1.50 9.99 -0.04
CA LEU A 57 -0.25 9.43 -0.55
C LEU A 57 0.89 9.59 0.44
N ARG A 58 0.99 10.76 1.08
CA ARG A 58 2.03 10.98 2.06
C ARG A 58 1.90 10.02 3.24
N LEU A 59 0.68 9.80 3.71
CA LEU A 59 0.45 8.86 4.81
C LEU A 59 0.77 7.43 4.40
N ILE A 60 0.40 7.04 3.18
CA ILE A 60 0.73 5.72 2.65
C ILE A 60 2.25 5.53 2.61
N GLN A 61 2.97 6.55 2.15
CA GLN A 61 4.43 6.49 2.09
C GLN A 61 5.03 6.33 3.49
N GLU A 62 4.47 7.03 4.48
CA GLU A 62 4.91 6.90 5.87
C GLU A 62 4.68 5.48 6.39
N VAL A 63 3.49 4.95 6.16
CA VAL A 63 3.15 3.59 6.60
C VAL A 63 4.12 2.59 5.97
N CYS A 64 4.34 2.69 4.67
CA CYS A 64 5.19 1.74 3.97
C CYS A 64 6.65 1.86 4.35
N SER A 65 7.08 3.03 4.85
CA SER A 65 8.47 3.21 5.26
C SER A 65 8.77 2.54 6.60
N ARG A 66 7.76 2.38 7.44
CA ARG A 66 7.97 1.79 8.77
C ARG A 66 7.47 0.34 8.88
N ASP A 67 6.66 -0.10 7.94
CA ASP A 67 6.02 -1.41 7.98
C ASP A 67 6.44 -2.20 6.75
N LYS A 68 7.24 -3.25 6.95
CA LYS A 68 7.87 -3.97 5.84
C LYS A 68 6.89 -4.72 4.96
N ASP A 69 5.72 -5.05 5.47
CA ASP A 69 4.73 -5.82 4.73
C ASP A 69 3.71 -4.94 4.01
N PHE A 70 3.94 -3.63 3.98
CA PHE A 70 3.06 -2.67 3.33
C PHE A 70 3.77 -2.07 2.13
N PHE A 71 3.11 -2.10 0.99
CA PHE A 71 3.62 -1.58 -0.29
C PHE A 71 2.60 -0.63 -0.88
N TYR A 72 3.01 0.16 -1.85
CA TYR A 72 2.07 1.03 -2.54
C TYR A 72 2.44 1.26 -3.99
N ILE A 73 1.42 1.58 -4.79
CA ILE A 73 1.54 2.09 -6.14
C ILE A 73 0.74 3.39 -6.18
N SER A 74 1.31 4.42 -6.78
CA SER A 74 0.63 5.70 -6.92
C SER A 74 0.50 6.04 -8.40
N PHE A 75 -0.72 6.24 -8.85
CA PHE A 75 -0.99 6.63 -10.23
C PHE A 75 -1.21 8.12 -10.30
N LYS A 76 -0.55 8.76 -11.27
CA LYS A 76 -0.77 10.18 -11.52
C LYS A 76 -2.05 10.33 -12.31
N LYS A 77 -2.93 11.18 -11.80
CA LYS A 77 -4.26 11.32 -12.35
C LYS A 77 -4.27 11.69 -13.82
N ASN A 78 -3.33 12.55 -14.23
CA ASN A 78 -3.35 13.09 -15.58
C ASN A 78 -2.72 12.20 -16.64
N SER A 79 -1.97 11.20 -16.26
CA SER A 79 -1.30 10.37 -17.24
C SER A 79 -1.87 8.96 -17.32
N GLY A 80 -2.41 8.47 -16.24
CA GLY A 80 -2.97 7.13 -16.18
C GLY A 80 -1.95 6.01 -16.33
N LEU A 81 -0.79 6.32 -16.87
CA LEU A 81 0.24 5.32 -17.13
C LEU A 81 1.44 5.44 -16.22
N SER A 82 1.65 6.63 -15.68
CA SER A 82 2.77 6.85 -14.76
C SER A 82 2.41 6.36 -13.38
N ALA A 83 3.33 5.64 -12.77
CA ALA A 83 3.13 5.16 -11.41
C ALA A 83 4.45 5.23 -10.66
N ALA A 84 4.35 5.60 -9.38
CA ALA A 84 5.48 5.53 -8.46
C ALA A 84 5.29 4.27 -7.63
N ILE A 85 6.31 3.42 -7.60
CA ILE A 85 6.22 2.12 -6.96
C ILE A 85 7.26 2.07 -5.84
N LYS A 86 6.81 1.69 -4.66
CA LYS A 86 7.73 1.45 -3.56
C LYS A 86 8.53 0.19 -3.83
N ALA A 87 9.83 0.32 -3.76
CA ALA A 87 10.72 -0.82 -3.96
C ALA A 87 11.16 -1.45 -2.63
#